data_b13779e210ab746c762b931225374334
#
_entry.id   b13779e210ab746c762b931225374334
#
_cell.length_a   1.000
_cell.length_b   1.000
_cell.length_c   1.000
_cell.angle_alpha   90.00
_cell.angle_beta   90.00
_cell.angle_gamma   90.00
#
_symmetry.space_group_name_H-M   'P 1'
#
loop_
_entity.id
_entity.type
_entity.pdbx_description
1 polymer ?
#
loop_
_entity_poly.entity_id
_entity_poly.type
_entity_poly.pdbx_seq_one_letter_code
_entity_poly.pdbx_strand_id
1 'polypeptide(L)'
;MKKAYIAGPLFDDHEREYLEKIAQIVESYGISTFVPHRDAGLVTGDFTFEKKVKVFDVDMEYLEPADIVIALLTGRDVDSGTAAEIGYAYKAGKRLIGISANTINQ
;
A
#
# COMPACT_ATOMS: atom_id res chain seq x y z
N MET A 1 -12.09 15.57 -5.03
CA MET A 1 -12.23 14.18 -4.58
C MET A 1 -10.98 13.75 -3.85
N LYS A 2 -11.14 13.13 -2.70
CA LYS A 2 -9.98 12.65 -1.95
C LYS A 2 -9.43 11.37 -2.56
N LYS A 3 -8.12 11.20 -2.45
CA LYS A 3 -7.41 10.03 -2.97
C LYS A 3 -6.71 9.32 -1.84
N ALA A 4 -6.83 8.00 -1.82
CA ALA A 4 -6.18 7.17 -0.83
C ALA A 4 -5.22 6.19 -1.51
N TYR A 5 -4.05 6.03 -0.93
CA TYR A 5 -3.07 5.06 -1.35
C TYR A 5 -3.08 3.90 -0.35
N ILE A 6 -3.24 2.70 -0.85
CA ILE A 6 -3.29 1.51 0.00
C ILE A 6 -1.93 0.83 -0.01
N ALA A 7 -1.20 0.93 1.08
CA ALA A 7 0.14 0.37 1.21
C ALA A 7 0.09 -0.94 1.99
N GLY A 8 0.84 -1.92 1.55
CA GLY A 8 0.89 -3.19 2.26
C GLY A 8 1.73 -4.21 1.53
N PRO A 9 2.00 -5.34 2.18
CA PRO A 9 2.76 -6.40 1.55
C PRO A 9 1.99 -7.04 0.42
N LEU A 10 2.69 -7.45 -0.63
CA LEU A 10 2.10 -8.03 -1.83
C LEU A 10 2.60 -9.45 -2.07
N PHE A 11 3.04 -10.14 -1.02
CA PHE A 11 3.75 -11.40 -1.18
C PHE A 11 2.85 -12.59 -1.47
N ASP A 12 1.62 -12.58 -1.00
CA ASP A 12 0.72 -13.70 -1.27
C ASP A 12 -0.69 -13.23 -1.61
N ASP A 13 -1.51 -14.18 -2.05
CA ASP A 13 -2.85 -13.89 -2.52
C ASP A 13 -3.77 -13.39 -1.40
N HIS A 14 -3.57 -13.89 -0.18
CA HIS A 14 -4.39 -13.46 0.95
C HIS A 14 -4.16 -12.00 1.28
N GLU A 15 -2.91 -11.56 1.23
CA GLU A 15 -2.58 -10.18 1.48
C GLU A 15 -3.16 -9.27 0.41
N ARG A 16 -3.04 -9.68 -0.85
CA ARG A 16 -3.58 -8.91 -1.97
C ARG A 16 -5.11 -8.80 -1.88
N GLU A 17 -5.77 -9.90 -1.57
CA GLU A 17 -7.23 -9.91 -1.41
C GLU A 17 -7.67 -8.98 -0.28
N TYR A 18 -6.94 -8.99 0.83
CA TYR A 18 -7.25 -8.14 1.95
C TYR A 18 -7.13 -6.66 1.58
N LEU A 19 -6.07 -6.31 0.87
CA LEU A 19 -5.87 -4.92 0.42
C LEU A 19 -6.99 -4.49 -0.53
N GLU A 20 -7.44 -5.38 -1.40
CA GLU A 20 -8.54 -5.07 -2.30
C GLU A 20 -9.85 -4.88 -1.55
N LYS A 21 -10.09 -5.65 -0.50
CA LYS A 21 -11.27 -5.45 0.35
C LYS A 21 -11.24 -4.11 1.05
N ILE A 22 -10.09 -3.72 1.56
CA ILE A 22 -9.92 -2.40 2.17
C ILE A 22 -10.24 -1.33 1.14
N ALA A 23 -9.71 -1.46 -0.07
CA ALA A 23 -9.97 -0.50 -1.13
C ALA A 23 -11.45 -0.39 -1.45
N GLN A 24 -12.14 -1.52 -1.55
CA GLN A 24 -13.57 -1.51 -1.84
C GLN A 24 -14.37 -0.78 -0.76
N ILE A 25 -14.02 -0.99 0.49
CA ILE A 25 -14.69 -0.29 1.60
C ILE A 25 -14.46 1.20 1.49
N VAL A 26 -13.22 1.60 1.26
CA VAL A 26 -12.85 3.01 1.14
C VAL A 26 -13.58 3.65 -0.06
N GLU A 27 -13.60 2.95 -1.18
CA GLU A 27 -14.27 3.44 -2.38
C GLU A 27 -15.77 3.61 -2.18
N SER A 28 -16.37 2.82 -1.30
CA SER A 28 -17.80 2.92 -1.00
C SER A 28 -18.14 4.26 -0.33
N TYR A 29 -17.14 4.97 0.20
CA TYR A 29 -17.33 6.29 0.79
C TYR A 29 -17.02 7.42 -0.21
N GLY A 30 -16.84 7.09 -1.47
CA GLY A 30 -16.58 8.10 -2.50
C GLY A 30 -15.13 8.54 -2.58
N ILE A 31 -14.21 7.78 -1.99
CA ILE A 31 -12.79 8.07 -2.01
C ILE A 31 -12.14 7.21 -3.09
N SER A 32 -11.37 7.85 -3.98
CA SER A 32 -10.63 7.12 -5.00
C SER A 32 -9.44 6.41 -4.36
N THR A 33 -9.16 5.17 -4.74
CA THR A 33 -8.04 4.43 -4.16
C THR A 33 -7.06 3.97 -5.23
N PHE A 34 -5.80 3.85 -4.82
CA PHE A 34 -4.77 3.20 -5.61
C PHE A 34 -4.25 2.00 -4.82
N VAL A 35 -4.31 0.83 -5.41
CA VAL A 35 -3.76 -0.41 -4.83
C VAL A 35 -2.68 -0.88 -5.79
N PRO A 36 -1.41 -0.89 -5.40
CA PRO A 36 -0.30 -1.15 -6.33
C PRO A 36 -0.44 -2.39 -7.20
N HIS A 37 -0.79 -3.53 -6.61
CA HIS A 37 -0.88 -4.75 -7.39
C HIS A 37 -2.07 -4.77 -8.35
N ARG A 38 -3.16 -4.09 -7.98
CA ARG A 38 -4.37 -4.03 -8.81
C ARG A 38 -4.20 -3.03 -9.94
N ASP A 39 -3.64 -1.88 -9.63
CA ASP A 39 -3.67 -0.72 -10.52
C ASP A 39 -2.36 -0.51 -11.29
N ALA A 40 -1.25 -1.04 -10.78
CA ALA A 40 0.05 -0.93 -11.45
C ALA A 40 0.57 -2.29 -11.94
N GLY A 41 -0.11 -3.37 -11.56
CA GLY A 41 0.28 -4.71 -11.95
C GLY A 41 1.32 -5.34 -11.03
N LEU A 42 1.45 -6.66 -11.14
CA LEU A 42 2.44 -7.40 -10.36
C LEU A 42 3.71 -7.59 -11.18
N VAL A 43 4.84 -7.44 -10.50
CA VAL A 43 6.13 -7.76 -11.10
C VAL A 43 6.43 -9.22 -10.77
N THR A 44 6.64 -10.03 -11.80
CA THR A 44 6.94 -11.44 -11.65
C THR A 44 8.37 -11.73 -12.11
N GLY A 45 8.92 -12.86 -11.67
CA GLY A 45 10.27 -13.26 -12.02
C GLY A 45 11.31 -12.65 -11.09
N ASP A 46 12.55 -12.61 -11.55
CA ASP A 46 13.65 -12.12 -10.72
C ASP A 46 13.45 -10.63 -10.40
N PHE A 47 13.54 -10.32 -9.11
CA PHE A 47 13.31 -8.97 -8.64
C PHE A 47 14.66 -8.25 -8.52
N THR A 48 15.16 -7.77 -9.64
CA THR A 48 16.43 -7.05 -9.69
C THR A 48 16.30 -5.68 -9.04
N PHE A 49 17.44 -5.08 -8.72
CA PHE A 49 17.46 -3.72 -8.17
C PHE A 49 16.77 -2.74 -9.10
N GLU A 50 17.03 -2.85 -10.40
CA GLU A 50 16.41 -1.96 -11.39
C GLU A 50 14.89 -2.09 -11.40
N LYS A 51 14.37 -3.32 -11.29
CA LYS A 51 12.93 -3.54 -11.22
C LYS A 51 12.33 -2.95 -9.96
N LYS A 52 13.03 -3.07 -8.84
CA LYS A 52 12.59 -2.48 -7.57
C LYS A 52 12.49 -0.97 -7.67
N VAL A 53 13.47 -0.34 -8.30
CA VAL A 53 13.46 1.12 -8.48
C VAL A 53 12.28 1.54 -9.35
N LYS A 54 12.03 0.81 -10.43
CA LYS A 54 10.89 1.12 -11.31
C LYS A 54 9.55 0.99 -10.60
N VAL A 55 9.39 -0.06 -9.80
CA VAL A 55 8.16 -0.26 -9.02
C VAL A 55 7.98 0.89 -8.05
N PHE A 56 9.06 1.26 -7.36
CA PHE A 56 9.01 2.37 -6.41
C PHE A 56 8.63 3.67 -7.11
N ASP A 57 9.22 3.95 -8.27
CA ASP A 57 8.91 5.17 -9.02
C ASP A 57 7.45 5.23 -9.43
N VAL A 58 6.90 4.11 -9.90
CA VAL A 58 5.48 4.05 -10.27
C VAL A 58 4.60 4.28 -9.05
N ASP A 59 4.93 3.62 -7.95
CA ASP A 59 4.14 3.76 -6.72
C ASP A 59 4.19 5.20 -6.22
N MET A 60 5.33 5.86 -6.34
CA MET A 60 5.47 7.25 -5.91
C MET A 60 4.61 8.21 -6.74
N GLU A 61 4.40 7.92 -8.02
CA GLU A 61 3.51 8.73 -8.86
C GLU A 61 2.09 8.79 -8.31
N TYR A 62 1.65 7.70 -7.67
CA TYR A 62 0.31 7.62 -7.08
C TYR A 62 0.28 8.00 -5.62
N LEU A 63 1.39 7.80 -4.92
CA LEU A 63 1.51 8.15 -3.52
C LEU A 63 1.57 9.66 -3.32
N GLU A 64 2.33 10.34 -4.17
CA GLU A 64 2.53 11.78 -4.04
C GLU A 64 1.22 12.58 -4.04
N PRO A 65 0.27 12.34 -4.97
CA PRO A 65 -1.00 13.07 -4.96
C PRO A 65 -2.01 12.57 -3.94
N ALA A 66 -1.74 11.48 -3.24
CA ALA A 66 -2.71 10.93 -2.29
C ALA A 66 -2.83 11.83 -1.04
N ASP A 67 -4.05 11.96 -0.57
CA ASP A 67 -4.34 12.71 0.66
C ASP A 67 -4.22 11.83 1.90
N ILE A 68 -4.50 10.55 1.72
CA ILE A 68 -4.56 9.57 2.80
C ILE A 68 -3.72 8.36 2.39
N VAL A 69 -2.96 7.83 3.34
CA VAL A 69 -2.25 6.56 3.14
C VAL A 69 -2.78 5.58 4.17
N ILE A 70 -3.31 4.48 3.68
CA ILE A 70 -3.82 3.40 4.53
C ILE A 70 -2.83 2.25 4.43
N ALA A 71 -2.19 1.92 5.53
CA ALA A 71 -1.12 0.93 5.54
C ALA A 71 -1.54 -0.33 6.29
N LEU A 72 -1.37 -1.47 5.64
CA LEU A 72 -1.61 -2.77 6.27
C LEU A 72 -0.34 -3.19 7.01
N LEU A 73 -0.46 -3.29 8.33
CA LEU A 73 0.64 -3.64 9.21
C LEU A 73 0.41 -5.06 9.71
N THR A 74 1.01 -6.02 9.05
CA THR A 74 0.86 -7.44 9.42
C THR A 74 2.20 -8.09 9.65
N GLY A 75 2.19 -9.19 10.40
CA GLY A 75 3.39 -9.92 10.71
C GLY A 75 4.19 -9.28 11.84
N ARG A 76 5.39 -9.76 12.02
CA ARG A 76 6.28 -9.23 13.06
C ARG A 76 6.82 -7.87 12.69
N ASP A 77 7.19 -7.74 11.43
CA ASP A 77 7.81 -6.53 10.94
C ASP A 77 7.01 -6.00 9.77
N VAL A 78 6.95 -4.69 9.68
CA VAL A 78 6.34 -4.05 8.54
C VAL A 78 7.23 -4.28 7.33
N ASP A 79 6.63 -4.65 6.20
CA ASP A 79 7.35 -4.81 4.95
C ASP A 79 8.17 -3.55 4.63
N SER A 80 9.39 -3.74 4.13
CA SER A 80 10.30 -2.61 3.91
C SER A 80 9.76 -1.59 2.92
N GLY A 81 9.07 -2.04 1.87
CA GLY A 81 8.45 -1.12 0.92
C GLY A 81 7.33 -0.33 1.57
N THR A 82 6.51 -0.98 2.36
CA THR A 82 5.44 -0.33 3.10
C THR A 82 6.00 0.68 4.09
N ALA A 83 7.07 0.30 4.79
CA ALA A 83 7.71 1.19 5.76
C ALA A 83 8.25 2.45 5.08
N ALA A 84 8.84 2.31 3.89
CA ALA A 84 9.35 3.47 3.15
C ALA A 84 8.21 4.40 2.73
N GLU A 85 7.09 3.84 2.29
CA GLU A 85 5.93 4.63 1.90
C GLU A 85 5.31 5.36 3.08
N ILE A 86 5.24 4.70 4.23
CA ILE A 86 4.76 5.33 5.46
C ILE A 86 5.67 6.50 5.84
N GLY A 87 6.97 6.29 5.77
CA GLY A 87 7.94 7.34 6.10
C GLY A 87 7.78 8.56 5.20
N TYR A 88 7.64 8.32 3.90
CA TYR A 88 7.41 9.42 2.96
C TYR A 88 6.10 10.15 3.29
N ALA A 89 5.03 9.41 3.51
CA ALA A 89 3.72 9.98 3.78
C ALA A 89 3.74 10.84 5.05
N TYR A 90 4.41 10.36 6.08
CA TYR A 90 4.57 11.10 7.32
C TYR A 90 5.30 12.42 7.08
N LYS A 91 6.42 12.36 6.38
CA LYS A 91 7.22 13.56 6.10
C LYS A 91 6.46 14.55 5.23
N ALA A 92 5.65 14.06 4.33
CA ALA A 92 4.87 14.90 3.43
C ALA A 92 3.59 15.45 4.06
N GLY A 93 3.32 15.11 5.31
CA GLY A 93 2.15 15.61 6.03
C GLY A 93 0.83 14.98 5.64
N LYS A 94 0.87 13.80 5.04
CA LYS A 94 -0.35 13.08 4.64
C LYS A 94 -1.00 12.42 5.85
N ARG A 95 -2.31 12.19 5.74
CA ARG A 95 -3.02 11.46 6.78
C ARG A 95 -2.66 9.98 6.70
N LEU A 96 -2.24 9.41 7.82
CA LEU A 96 -1.85 8.01 7.90
C LEU A 96 -2.85 7.22 8.72
N ILE A 97 -3.27 6.07 8.20
CA ILE A 97 -4.14 5.15 8.91
C ILE A 97 -3.50 3.77 8.83
N GLY A 98 -3.15 3.20 9.98
CA GLY A 98 -2.59 1.87 10.04
C GLY A 98 -3.66 0.85 10.38
N ILE A 99 -3.65 -0.29 9.70
CA ILE A 99 -4.56 -1.39 9.97
C ILE A 99 -3.74 -2.63 10.27
N SER A 100 -3.98 -3.23 11.44
CA SER A 100 -3.36 -4.49 11.79
C SER A 100 -4.39 -5.60 11.68
N ALA A 101 -4.08 -6.58 10.84
CA ALA A 101 -4.93 -7.75 10.69
C ALA A 101 -4.39 -8.92 11.51
N ASN A 102 -3.42 -8.65 12.34
CA ASN A 102 -2.76 -9.65 13.14
C ASN A 102 -3.58 -9.97 14.34
N THR A 103 -4.30 -11.03 14.28
CA THR A 103 -5.20 -11.34 15.37
C THR A 103 -4.61 -12.37 16.31
N ILE A 104 -3.41 -12.60 16.13
CA ILE A 104 -2.85 -13.56 16.77
C ILE A 104 -2.66 -13.64 18.02
N ASN A 105 -2.55 -13.82 18.23
CA ASN A 105 -2.24 -13.88 19.14
C ASN A 105 -2.75 -13.78 20.06
N GLN A 106 -3.27 -13.68 19.78
CA GLN A 106 -3.93 -13.44 20.76
C GLN A 106 -4.18 -14.50 21.53
#